data_1035b11666d042fab2a90d1ec943ccf4
#
_entry.id   1035b11666d042fab2a90d1ec943ccf4
#
_cell.length_a   1.000
_cell.length_b   1.000
_cell.length_c   1.000
_cell.angle_alpha   90.00
_cell.angle_beta   90.00
_cell.angle_gamma   90.00
#
_symmetry.space_group_name_H-M   'P 1'
#
loop_
_entity.id
_entity.type
_entity.pdbx_description
1 polymer ?
#
loop_
_entity_poly.entity_id
_entity_poly.type
_entity_poly.pdbx_seq_one_letter_code
_entity_poly.pdbx_strand_id
1 'polypeptide(L)'
;MSIFCSTFAPVFNFCTMQKHIYLLSLSVAVLCLLSANVFAKSVTPAANIPSYWSSVDGKSGAELWKAISAQTNVGFSSIGYKGLYSAYLKTDVYPADSASRAGKIWDMYGECNFAPTKTCGSYKSVCDCYNREHSIPQSWFGGGTSGIGCDIFHVLPTDGKVNGVRSNYEYGEVNGGTNWVGNKFGSAGSWSTDKKTIASAAGESVSGTGQVFEPKPQYKGDIARGIMGTIIKWQHSSLTSGNNFFNSTYTVSGNFGLTKKAVVLLMKWHREDPVSRKEIDRNNGIQETQGNRNPFIDYPYLAEYIWGEKAGETVDMSKLMASCDPAFVPGKSNGWRDGSGPDDPTALFFGVTWSVNGEELQVDSVAEANHIFALPDAPVSCSSESPVFMGWTDAPIEGIAEDAPAVLYTALGQFPPVMADITYYAVFAHAGEGSSEPATYTYSANDPIADWSNTATNKGSYWLLDSGKELISPEVDLSGLSSIQAKLRTFGGTQYDQFSFAAGNTRIGTITVSAGSTMTEYEWTNTKSLSGKSRITFTCSNAGSGKGVGFSYVTINATGSGIAYDRFITSCQSTTEIVLPSLQGETEGRPVKLLVGGQIYILLGEQLFNLQGQRVK
;
A
#
# COMPACT_ATOMS: atom_id res chain seq x y z
N MET A 1 -27.92 84.80 -2.61
CA MET A 1 -29.25 84.22 -2.78
C MET A 1 -29.04 82.80 -3.36
N SER A 2 -28.94 81.84 -2.48
CA SER A 2 -29.76 80.62 -2.39
C SER A 2 -29.82 79.82 -3.70
N ILE A 3 -29.60 78.61 -3.81
CA ILE A 3 -29.47 77.43 -2.99
C ILE A 3 -29.47 76.17 -3.83
N PHE A 4 -29.06 75.12 -3.28
CA PHE A 4 -29.28 73.71 -3.22
C PHE A 4 -28.35 72.82 -4.08
N CYS A 5 -27.51 72.21 -3.30
CA CYS A 5 -26.82 70.94 -3.55
C CYS A 5 -27.82 69.79 -3.40
N SER A 6 -27.85 68.85 -4.32
CA SER A 6 -28.41 67.54 -4.06
C SER A 6 -27.45 66.48 -4.59
N THR A 7 -26.81 65.82 -3.64
CA THR A 7 -25.98 64.64 -3.79
C THR A 7 -26.82 63.46 -4.25
N PHE A 8 -26.48 62.83 -5.36
CA PHE A 8 -26.90 61.46 -5.70
C PHE A 8 -25.74 60.54 -5.47
N ALA A 9 -25.88 59.71 -4.45
CA ALA A 9 -24.99 58.54 -4.26
C ALA A 9 -25.49 57.40 -5.17
N PRO A 10 -24.61 56.66 -5.84
CA PRO A 10 -25.02 55.49 -6.59
C PRO A 10 -25.23 54.34 -5.63
N VAL A 11 -26.48 53.79 -5.62
CA VAL A 11 -26.82 52.53 -4.98
C VAL A 11 -26.11 51.43 -5.76
N PHE A 12 -25.04 50.93 -5.22
CA PHE A 12 -24.40 49.73 -5.75
C PHE A 12 -25.31 48.51 -5.50
N ASN A 13 -25.67 47.83 -6.56
CA ASN A 13 -26.60 46.73 -6.59
C ASN A 13 -25.97 45.47 -6.02
N PHE A 14 -26.17 45.22 -4.72
CA PHE A 14 -25.67 44.06 -3.97
C PHE A 14 -26.06 42.70 -4.60
N CYS A 15 -27.11 42.69 -5.42
CA CYS A 15 -27.61 41.48 -6.07
C CYS A 15 -26.73 40.96 -7.23
N THR A 16 -25.95 41.82 -7.87
CA THR A 16 -25.03 41.41 -8.96
C THR A 16 -23.72 40.83 -8.43
N MET A 17 -23.24 41.32 -7.29
CA MET A 17 -22.05 40.75 -6.64
C MET A 17 -22.25 39.36 -6.07
N GLN A 18 -23.40 39.09 -5.48
CA GLN A 18 -23.74 37.73 -5.00
C GLN A 18 -23.85 36.72 -6.15
N LYS A 19 -24.41 37.08 -7.30
CA LYS A 19 -24.48 36.18 -8.47
C LYS A 19 -23.10 35.87 -9.06
N HIS A 20 -22.15 36.79 -9.03
CA HIS A 20 -20.78 36.51 -9.51
C HIS A 20 -19.97 35.69 -8.53
N ILE A 21 -20.19 35.84 -7.21
CA ILE A 21 -19.54 34.99 -6.20
C ILE A 21 -20.09 33.55 -6.27
N TYR A 22 -21.40 33.36 -6.47
CA TYR A 22 -22.00 32.04 -6.67
C TYR A 22 -21.54 31.39 -7.98
N LEU A 23 -21.40 32.14 -9.08
CA LEU A 23 -20.88 31.61 -10.35
C LEU A 23 -19.40 31.26 -10.27
N LEU A 24 -18.59 32.04 -9.56
CA LEU A 24 -17.16 31.71 -9.32
C LEU A 24 -16.99 30.50 -8.39
N SER A 25 -17.80 30.41 -7.33
CA SER A 25 -17.75 29.25 -6.43
C SER A 25 -18.26 27.98 -7.10
N LEU A 26 -19.27 28.06 -7.98
CA LEU A 26 -19.74 26.92 -8.75
C LEU A 26 -18.72 26.48 -9.82
N SER A 27 -18.04 27.42 -10.48
CA SER A 27 -16.99 27.09 -11.45
C SER A 27 -15.74 26.51 -10.80
N VAL A 28 -15.35 26.97 -9.61
CA VAL A 28 -14.25 26.37 -8.84
C VAL A 28 -14.64 24.99 -8.29
N ALA A 29 -15.87 24.81 -7.81
CA ALA A 29 -16.36 23.51 -7.37
C ALA A 29 -16.48 22.50 -8.54
N VAL A 30 -16.93 22.94 -9.72
CA VAL A 30 -16.98 22.11 -10.93
C VAL A 30 -15.57 21.81 -11.44
N LEU A 31 -14.61 22.75 -11.36
CA LEU A 31 -13.20 22.49 -11.70
C LEU A 31 -12.54 21.53 -10.69
N CYS A 32 -12.85 21.64 -9.40
CA CYS A 32 -12.38 20.69 -8.38
C CYS A 32 -13.02 19.30 -8.55
N LEU A 33 -14.31 19.22 -8.93
CA LEU A 33 -14.97 17.95 -9.23
C LEU A 33 -14.47 17.33 -10.55
N LEU A 34 -14.07 18.14 -11.54
CA LEU A 34 -13.46 17.65 -12.77
C LEU A 34 -12.01 17.21 -12.55
N SER A 35 -11.27 17.85 -11.64
CA SER A 35 -9.90 17.43 -11.30
C SER A 35 -9.87 16.18 -10.40
N ALA A 36 -10.88 15.96 -9.56
CA ALA A 36 -10.98 14.75 -8.74
C ALA A 36 -11.33 13.49 -9.57
N ASN A 37 -11.99 13.64 -10.72
CA ASN A 37 -12.37 12.51 -11.56
C ASN A 37 -11.30 12.08 -12.58
N VAL A 38 -10.14 12.73 -12.65
CA VAL A 38 -9.07 12.36 -13.61
C VAL A 38 -8.22 11.18 -13.09
N PHE A 39 -8.26 10.88 -11.79
CA PHE A 39 -7.32 9.91 -11.17
C PHE A 39 -7.92 8.54 -10.81
N ALA A 40 -9.18 8.28 -11.09
CA ALA A 40 -9.85 7.05 -10.68
C ALA A 40 -10.64 6.39 -11.80
N LYS A 41 -10.09 6.35 -13.02
CA LYS A 41 -10.70 5.53 -14.06
C LYS A 41 -10.12 4.13 -13.94
N SER A 42 -10.91 3.17 -13.43
CA SER A 42 -10.61 1.76 -13.60
C SER A 42 -10.40 1.50 -15.09
N VAL A 43 -9.23 0.99 -15.46
CA VAL A 43 -8.96 0.69 -16.86
C VAL A 43 -9.84 -0.48 -17.25
N THR A 44 -10.79 -0.25 -18.15
CA THR A 44 -11.68 -1.31 -18.64
C THR A 44 -10.86 -2.36 -19.38
N PRO A 45 -11.02 -3.65 -19.08
CA PRO A 45 -10.33 -4.70 -19.83
C PRO A 45 -10.54 -4.54 -21.33
N ALA A 46 -9.49 -4.75 -22.12
CA ALA A 46 -9.60 -4.70 -23.58
C ALA A 46 -10.58 -5.77 -24.06
N ALA A 47 -11.66 -5.35 -24.67
CA ALA A 47 -12.81 -6.20 -25.03
C ALA A 47 -12.49 -7.34 -26.00
N ASN A 48 -11.22 -7.46 -26.48
CA ASN A 48 -10.89 -8.37 -27.56
C ASN A 48 -9.49 -9.01 -27.48
N ILE A 49 -9.06 -9.42 -26.28
CA ILE A 49 -7.78 -10.12 -26.08
C ILE A 49 -7.66 -11.38 -26.94
N PRO A 50 -8.69 -12.27 -27.05
CA PRO A 50 -8.58 -13.45 -27.90
C PRO A 50 -8.31 -13.13 -29.36
N SER A 51 -8.97 -12.14 -29.94
CA SER A 51 -8.73 -11.75 -31.32
C SER A 51 -7.36 -11.06 -31.51
N TYR A 52 -6.89 -10.31 -30.53
CA TYR A 52 -5.56 -9.69 -30.55
C TYR A 52 -4.45 -10.77 -30.68
N TRP A 53 -4.59 -11.92 -30.01
CA TRP A 53 -3.58 -12.98 -29.99
C TRP A 53 -3.90 -14.14 -30.96
N SER A 54 -4.90 -14.02 -31.87
CA SER A 54 -5.32 -15.10 -32.76
C SER A 54 -4.21 -15.64 -33.69
N SER A 55 -3.23 -14.80 -34.02
CA SER A 55 -2.08 -15.20 -34.86
C SER A 55 -1.12 -16.19 -34.18
N VAL A 56 -1.26 -16.40 -32.87
CA VAL A 56 -0.42 -17.30 -32.08
C VAL A 56 -0.89 -18.74 -32.14
N ASP A 57 -2.17 -18.95 -32.42
CA ASP A 57 -2.78 -20.28 -32.46
C ASP A 57 -2.13 -21.21 -33.51
N GLY A 58 -1.98 -22.47 -33.14
CA GLY A 58 -1.38 -23.51 -34.00
C GLY A 58 0.13 -23.36 -34.23
N LYS A 59 0.81 -22.49 -33.48
CA LYS A 59 2.27 -22.28 -33.60
C LYS A 59 3.03 -23.04 -32.50
N SER A 60 4.30 -23.36 -32.81
CA SER A 60 5.21 -24.01 -31.87
C SER A 60 6.64 -23.49 -32.02
N GLY A 61 7.48 -23.66 -31.01
CA GLY A 61 8.90 -23.36 -31.03
C GLY A 61 9.23 -21.98 -31.59
N ALA A 62 10.08 -21.91 -32.62
CA ALA A 62 10.52 -20.64 -33.21
C ALA A 62 9.39 -19.86 -33.89
N GLU A 63 8.44 -20.53 -34.49
CA GLU A 63 7.29 -19.87 -35.14
C GLU A 63 6.34 -19.28 -34.11
N LEU A 64 6.15 -19.92 -32.97
CA LEU A 64 5.44 -19.39 -31.83
C LEU A 64 6.12 -18.12 -31.29
N TRP A 65 7.43 -18.18 -31.05
CA TRP A 65 8.21 -17.01 -30.62
C TRP A 65 8.04 -15.82 -31.55
N LYS A 66 8.20 -16.06 -32.88
CA LYS A 66 8.05 -15.00 -33.89
C LYS A 66 6.64 -14.43 -33.92
N ALA A 67 5.62 -15.27 -33.83
CA ALA A 67 4.22 -14.83 -33.83
C ALA A 67 3.92 -13.96 -32.62
N ILE A 68 4.34 -14.38 -31.43
CA ILE A 68 4.16 -13.59 -30.19
C ILE A 68 4.95 -12.27 -30.29
N SER A 69 6.20 -12.33 -30.75
CA SER A 69 7.03 -11.12 -30.90
C SER A 69 6.42 -10.13 -31.88
N ALA A 70 5.94 -10.60 -33.03
CA ALA A 70 5.28 -9.77 -34.03
C ALA A 70 4.01 -9.12 -33.44
N GLN A 71 3.18 -9.91 -32.78
CA GLN A 71 1.92 -9.44 -32.21
C GLN A 71 2.15 -8.45 -31.06
N THR A 72 3.16 -8.67 -30.22
CA THR A 72 3.54 -7.75 -29.13
C THR A 72 3.99 -6.38 -29.66
N ASN A 73 4.41 -6.29 -30.91
CA ASN A 73 4.79 -5.03 -31.56
C ASN A 73 3.64 -4.35 -32.32
N VAL A 74 2.49 -5.02 -32.51
CA VAL A 74 1.33 -4.42 -33.18
C VAL A 74 0.79 -3.25 -32.36
N GLY A 75 0.70 -2.08 -32.99
CA GLY A 75 0.21 -0.85 -32.38
C GLY A 75 1.21 -0.15 -31.47
N PHE A 76 2.39 -0.72 -31.24
CA PHE A 76 3.38 -0.11 -30.36
C PHE A 76 3.80 1.29 -30.82
N SER A 77 3.72 2.24 -29.92
CA SER A 77 4.25 3.60 -30.07
C SER A 77 5.02 4.00 -28.81
N SER A 78 6.28 4.37 -28.98
CA SER A 78 7.11 4.79 -27.87
C SER A 78 6.61 6.09 -27.26
N ILE A 79 6.38 6.09 -25.95
CA ILE A 79 5.97 7.30 -25.20
C ILE A 79 7.16 8.18 -24.81
N GLY A 80 8.38 7.72 -25.08
CA GLY A 80 9.62 8.38 -24.67
C GLY A 80 9.85 8.38 -23.16
N TYR A 81 11.09 8.61 -22.77
CA TYR A 81 11.51 8.51 -21.37
C TYR A 81 10.80 9.51 -20.43
N LYS A 82 10.49 10.72 -20.92
CA LYS A 82 9.74 11.71 -20.15
C LYS A 82 8.27 11.34 -19.98
N GLY A 83 7.70 10.62 -20.95
CA GLY A 83 6.31 10.18 -20.95
C GLY A 83 6.01 9.10 -19.90
N LEU A 84 7.02 8.38 -19.38
CA LEU A 84 6.84 7.32 -18.39
C LEU A 84 6.09 7.79 -17.14
N TYR A 85 6.42 8.96 -16.58
CA TYR A 85 5.71 9.47 -15.41
C TYR A 85 4.23 9.77 -15.68
N SER A 86 3.89 10.23 -16.89
CA SER A 86 2.50 10.42 -17.29
C SER A 86 1.79 9.10 -17.54
N ALA A 87 2.51 8.09 -18.04
CA ALA A 87 1.97 6.76 -18.25
C ALA A 87 1.59 6.07 -16.94
N TYR A 88 2.41 6.23 -15.90
CA TYR A 88 2.13 5.65 -14.58
C TYR A 88 0.79 6.09 -13.98
N LEU A 89 0.28 7.25 -14.37
CA LEU A 89 -1.06 7.70 -13.96
C LEU A 89 -2.19 6.82 -14.51
N LYS A 90 -1.91 6.01 -15.52
CA LYS A 90 -2.86 5.06 -16.12
C LYS A 90 -2.51 3.61 -15.81
N THR A 91 -1.23 3.33 -15.60
CA THR A 91 -0.73 1.95 -15.50
C THR A 91 -0.42 1.54 -14.07
N ASP A 92 -0.03 2.47 -13.21
CA ASP A 92 0.56 2.16 -11.92
C ASP A 92 0.02 3.06 -10.79
N VAL A 93 -1.30 3.26 -10.74
CA VAL A 93 -1.99 3.92 -9.62
C VAL A 93 -2.92 2.95 -8.93
N TYR A 94 -3.04 3.10 -7.62
CA TYR A 94 -4.04 2.37 -6.86
C TYR A 94 -5.45 2.77 -7.30
N PRO A 95 -6.34 1.80 -7.54
CA PRO A 95 -7.72 2.07 -7.95
C PRO A 95 -8.51 2.84 -6.87
N ALA A 96 -9.67 3.36 -7.26
CA ALA A 96 -10.47 4.25 -6.42
C ALA A 96 -11.01 3.59 -5.14
N ASP A 97 -11.16 2.29 -5.14
CA ASP A 97 -11.60 1.45 -4.03
C ASP A 97 -10.49 1.06 -3.04
N SER A 98 -9.25 1.51 -3.29
CA SER A 98 -8.09 1.20 -2.45
C SER A 98 -7.95 2.08 -1.19
N ALA A 99 -9.06 2.49 -0.57
CA ALA A 99 -9.09 3.26 0.67
C ALA A 99 -8.09 4.44 0.68
N SER A 100 -7.16 4.47 1.64
CA SER A 100 -6.17 5.55 1.79
C SER A 100 -5.14 5.63 0.65
N ARG A 101 -5.02 4.58 -0.18
CA ARG A 101 -4.06 4.51 -1.29
C ARG A 101 -4.65 4.96 -2.63
N ALA A 102 -5.96 5.14 -2.73
CA ALA A 102 -6.63 5.53 -3.97
C ALA A 102 -5.93 6.70 -4.67
N GLY A 103 -5.58 6.52 -5.96
CA GLY A 103 -4.90 7.51 -6.77
C GLY A 103 -3.43 7.77 -6.42
N LYS A 104 -2.84 7.02 -5.49
CA LYS A 104 -1.40 7.03 -5.22
C LYS A 104 -0.67 6.14 -6.23
N ILE A 105 0.60 6.41 -6.44
CA ILE A 105 1.46 5.57 -7.28
C ILE A 105 1.70 4.22 -6.60
N TRP A 106 1.56 3.17 -7.34
CA TRP A 106 1.84 1.80 -6.90
C TRP A 106 3.34 1.55 -6.92
N ASP A 107 3.98 1.77 -5.79
CA ASP A 107 5.39 1.56 -5.61
C ASP A 107 5.71 0.07 -5.46
N MET A 108 6.40 -0.50 -6.44
CA MET A 108 6.73 -1.94 -6.50
C MET A 108 7.77 -2.38 -5.47
N TYR A 109 8.55 -1.46 -4.90
CA TYR A 109 9.62 -1.80 -3.96
C TYR A 109 9.33 -1.35 -2.52
N GLY A 110 8.95 -0.07 -2.34
CA GLY A 110 8.82 0.52 -1.02
C GLY A 110 7.43 0.40 -0.41
N GLU A 111 6.39 0.24 -1.25
CA GLU A 111 4.97 0.37 -0.86
C GLU A 111 4.63 1.73 -0.24
N CYS A 112 5.38 2.74 -0.63
CA CYS A 112 5.16 4.10 -0.16
C CYS A 112 3.94 4.72 -0.85
N ASN A 113 3.16 5.50 -0.12
CA ASN A 113 1.98 6.18 -0.63
C ASN A 113 2.32 7.47 -1.40
N PHE A 114 3.01 7.35 -2.52
CA PHE A 114 3.43 8.50 -3.30
C PHE A 114 2.27 9.20 -4.00
N ALA A 115 2.15 10.51 -3.80
CA ALA A 115 1.38 11.33 -4.72
C ALA A 115 2.02 11.30 -6.14
N PRO A 116 1.23 11.35 -7.23
CA PRO A 116 1.75 11.33 -8.60
C PRO A 116 2.85 12.36 -8.91
N THR A 117 2.85 13.48 -8.21
CA THR A 117 3.85 14.56 -8.36
C THR A 117 5.15 14.32 -7.59
N LYS A 118 5.22 13.26 -6.76
CA LYS A 118 6.36 12.99 -5.87
C LYS A 118 7.50 12.25 -6.60
N THR A 119 7.84 12.69 -7.80
CA THR A 119 8.94 12.13 -8.61
C THR A 119 10.30 12.54 -8.08
N CYS A 120 11.30 11.66 -8.21
CA CYS A 120 12.65 11.93 -7.72
C CYS A 120 13.40 13.00 -8.51
N GLY A 121 13.94 14.01 -7.80
CA GLY A 121 15.12 14.76 -8.21
C GLY A 121 16.35 14.25 -7.45
N SER A 122 16.24 14.13 -6.13
CA SER A 122 17.23 13.51 -5.24
C SER A 122 16.50 12.81 -4.10
N TYR A 123 17.12 11.80 -3.51
CA TYR A 123 16.57 11.04 -2.39
C TYR A 123 17.67 10.67 -1.40
N LYS A 124 17.32 10.53 -0.13
CA LYS A 124 18.21 10.07 0.96
C LYS A 124 17.64 8.82 1.65
N SER A 125 16.35 8.81 1.85
CA SER A 125 15.61 7.78 2.60
C SER A 125 14.57 7.07 1.75
N VAL A 126 14.09 5.93 2.21
CA VAL A 126 12.91 5.26 1.67
C VAL A 126 11.71 6.18 1.87
N CYS A 127 10.79 6.16 0.92
CA CYS A 127 9.61 7.02 0.84
C CYS A 127 9.87 8.53 0.58
N ASP A 128 11.07 8.92 0.20
CA ASP A 128 11.31 10.31 -0.20
C ASP A 128 10.62 10.66 -1.53
N CYS A 129 10.72 9.78 -2.51
CA CYS A 129 10.15 9.98 -3.85
C CYS A 129 10.20 8.69 -4.66
N TYR A 130 9.41 8.60 -5.73
CA TYR A 130 9.51 7.47 -6.67
C TYR A 130 10.28 7.80 -7.93
N ASN A 131 10.92 6.79 -8.49
CA ASN A 131 11.70 6.87 -9.72
C ASN A 131 11.21 5.84 -10.74
N ARG A 132 11.82 5.88 -11.92
CA ARG A 132 11.65 4.90 -13.00
C ARG A 132 12.67 3.79 -12.78
N GLU A 133 12.21 2.66 -12.31
CA GLU A 133 13.00 1.44 -12.19
C GLU A 133 13.06 0.73 -13.52
N HIS A 134 14.27 0.43 -13.97
CA HIS A 134 14.51 -0.44 -15.10
C HIS A 134 14.75 -1.86 -14.60
N SER A 135 13.71 -2.71 -14.58
CA SER A 135 13.87 -4.09 -14.14
C SER A 135 14.91 -4.85 -14.98
N ILE A 136 15.06 -4.51 -16.23
CA ILE A 136 16.25 -4.78 -17.05
C ILE A 136 17.15 -3.55 -16.96
N PRO A 137 18.28 -3.59 -16.25
CA PRO A 137 19.15 -2.43 -16.05
C PRO A 137 19.57 -1.75 -17.36
N GLN A 138 19.59 -0.43 -17.37
CA GLN A 138 19.99 0.34 -18.57
C GLN A 138 21.40 -0.04 -19.06
N SER A 139 22.32 -0.34 -18.14
CA SER A 139 23.68 -0.80 -18.50
C SER A 139 23.70 -2.08 -19.32
N TRP A 140 22.63 -2.90 -19.27
CA TRP A 140 22.56 -4.17 -20.01
C TRP A 140 22.10 -4.00 -21.47
N PHE A 141 21.63 -2.81 -21.85
CA PHE A 141 21.23 -2.50 -23.22
C PHE A 141 21.84 -1.17 -23.74
N GLY A 142 23.03 -0.79 -23.21
CA GLY A 142 23.78 0.35 -23.73
C GLY A 142 23.40 1.70 -23.14
N GLY A 143 22.59 1.76 -22.06
CA GLY A 143 22.31 3.01 -21.32
C GLY A 143 21.27 3.93 -21.95
N GLY A 144 20.49 3.46 -22.92
CA GLY A 144 19.55 4.27 -23.69
C GLY A 144 18.30 4.70 -22.89
N THR A 145 17.76 5.88 -23.27
CA THR A 145 16.47 6.39 -22.82
C THR A 145 15.42 6.39 -23.94
N SER A 146 15.60 5.54 -24.93
CA SER A 146 14.72 5.28 -26.07
C SER A 146 14.52 3.77 -26.28
N GLY A 147 13.59 3.39 -27.10
CA GLY A 147 13.31 1.99 -27.37
C GLY A 147 13.00 1.21 -26.09
N ILE A 148 13.77 0.15 -25.84
CA ILE A 148 13.67 -0.66 -24.62
C ILE A 148 13.75 0.17 -23.34
N GLY A 149 14.54 1.24 -23.31
CA GLY A 149 14.72 2.12 -22.13
C GLY A 149 13.50 2.96 -21.75
N CYS A 150 12.44 2.93 -22.54
CA CYS A 150 11.16 3.58 -22.20
C CYS A 150 9.94 2.65 -22.43
N ASP A 151 10.17 1.34 -22.46
CA ASP A 151 9.09 0.36 -22.57
C ASP A 151 8.45 0.09 -21.20
N ILE A 152 7.16 0.38 -21.09
CA ILE A 152 6.42 0.26 -19.82
C ILE A 152 6.37 -1.22 -19.36
N PHE A 153 6.58 -2.21 -20.21
CA PHE A 153 6.59 -3.61 -19.78
C PHE A 153 7.55 -3.86 -18.61
N HIS A 154 8.71 -3.21 -18.63
CA HIS A 154 9.75 -3.43 -17.63
C HIS A 154 10.20 -2.16 -16.89
N VAL A 155 9.73 -0.97 -17.30
CA VAL A 155 10.05 0.27 -16.58
C VAL A 155 8.91 0.60 -15.63
N LEU A 156 9.18 0.50 -14.34
CA LEU A 156 8.21 0.50 -13.25
C LEU A 156 8.41 1.72 -12.33
N PRO A 157 7.36 2.25 -11.70
CA PRO A 157 7.54 3.21 -10.63
C PRO A 157 7.96 2.49 -9.36
N THR A 158 9.05 2.91 -8.76
CA THR A 158 9.53 2.35 -7.49
C THR A 158 10.15 3.42 -6.61
N ASP A 159 10.20 3.15 -5.31
CA ASP A 159 10.94 3.99 -4.37
C ASP A 159 12.37 4.27 -4.85
N GLY A 160 12.78 5.54 -4.86
CA GLY A 160 14.07 5.96 -5.39
C GLY A 160 15.25 5.41 -4.60
N LYS A 161 15.13 5.29 -3.28
CA LYS A 161 16.19 4.77 -2.42
C LYS A 161 16.40 3.26 -2.63
N VAL A 162 15.30 2.50 -2.68
CA VAL A 162 15.36 1.05 -2.90
C VAL A 162 15.82 0.73 -4.32
N ASN A 163 15.37 1.51 -5.32
CA ASN A 163 15.90 1.45 -6.69
C ASN A 163 17.43 1.68 -6.71
N GLY A 164 17.91 2.69 -5.98
CA GLY A 164 19.34 2.95 -5.84
C GLY A 164 20.11 1.79 -5.18
N VAL A 165 19.52 1.08 -4.23
CA VAL A 165 20.10 -0.13 -3.61
C VAL A 165 20.14 -1.28 -4.61
N ARG A 166 19.04 -1.48 -5.37
CA ARG A 166 19.00 -2.50 -6.41
C ARG A 166 20.05 -2.25 -7.49
N SER A 167 20.31 -0.98 -7.85
CA SER A 167 21.34 -0.62 -8.84
C SER A 167 21.17 -1.41 -10.16
N ASN A 168 22.23 -2.05 -10.63
CA ASN A 168 22.22 -2.93 -11.81
C ASN A 168 22.48 -4.40 -11.45
N TYR A 169 22.26 -4.77 -10.20
CA TYR A 169 22.40 -6.16 -9.77
C TYR A 169 21.32 -7.05 -10.40
N GLU A 170 21.69 -8.32 -10.61
CA GLU A 170 20.74 -9.33 -11.09
C GLU A 170 19.64 -9.55 -10.06
N TYR A 171 18.49 -9.96 -10.52
CA TYR A 171 17.50 -10.56 -9.65
C TYR A 171 17.93 -11.97 -9.24
N GLY A 172 17.55 -12.37 -8.04
CA GLY A 172 17.83 -13.70 -7.52
C GLY A 172 17.21 -13.89 -6.15
N GLU A 173 17.29 -15.08 -5.63
CA GLU A 173 16.92 -15.38 -4.25
C GLU A 173 18.14 -15.15 -3.36
N VAL A 174 17.93 -14.43 -2.26
CA VAL A 174 19.01 -13.98 -1.36
C VAL A 174 19.14 -14.94 -0.19
N ASN A 175 20.38 -15.35 0.10
CA ASN A 175 20.70 -16.10 1.31
C ASN A 175 21.12 -15.11 2.42
N GLY A 176 20.20 -14.83 3.34
CA GLY A 176 20.39 -13.80 4.35
C GLY A 176 20.27 -12.38 3.78
N GLY A 177 21.27 -11.54 4.01
CA GLY A 177 21.34 -10.19 3.46
C GLY A 177 20.55 -9.14 4.21
N THR A 178 20.47 -7.93 3.64
CA THR A 178 19.79 -6.77 4.22
C THR A 178 18.36 -6.67 3.71
N ASN A 179 17.40 -6.52 4.61
CA ASN A 179 16.02 -6.24 4.27
C ASN A 179 15.85 -4.75 3.96
N TRP A 180 15.25 -4.47 2.82
CA TRP A 180 14.85 -3.14 2.39
C TRP A 180 13.34 -3.10 2.15
N VAL A 181 12.57 -2.82 3.21
CA VAL A 181 11.09 -2.71 3.15
C VAL A 181 10.46 -3.97 2.52
N GLY A 182 10.93 -5.16 2.94
CA GLY A 182 10.44 -6.45 2.41
C GLY A 182 11.21 -7.00 1.19
N ASN A 183 11.96 -6.16 0.46
CA ASN A 183 12.92 -6.67 -0.53
C ASN A 183 14.22 -7.07 0.16
N LYS A 184 14.97 -7.99 -0.42
CA LYS A 184 16.26 -8.41 0.13
C LYS A 184 17.39 -8.09 -0.84
N PHE A 185 18.53 -7.69 -0.27
CA PHE A 185 19.76 -7.46 -1.00
C PHE A 185 20.93 -8.16 -0.30
N GLY A 186 21.67 -8.99 -1.00
CA GLY A 186 22.76 -9.74 -0.40
C GLY A 186 23.33 -10.80 -1.33
N SER A 187 24.07 -11.74 -0.74
CA SER A 187 24.66 -12.85 -1.49
C SER A 187 23.58 -13.74 -2.08
N ALA A 188 23.82 -14.19 -3.30
CA ALA A 188 22.89 -15.09 -3.98
C ALA A 188 22.73 -16.40 -3.19
N GLY A 189 21.48 -16.79 -3.01
CA GLY A 189 21.08 -18.10 -2.53
C GLY A 189 21.04 -19.13 -3.63
N SER A 190 20.89 -20.38 -3.23
CA SER A 190 20.63 -21.51 -4.12
C SER A 190 19.23 -22.05 -3.85
N TRP A 191 18.54 -22.46 -4.89
CA TRP A 191 17.23 -23.10 -4.77
C TRP A 191 17.15 -24.31 -5.72
N SER A 192 16.45 -25.32 -5.31
CA SER A 192 16.18 -26.49 -6.16
C SER A 192 15.09 -26.15 -7.16
N THR A 193 15.27 -26.62 -8.39
CA THR A 193 14.25 -26.50 -9.42
C THR A 193 13.16 -27.55 -9.19
N ASP A 194 11.91 -27.17 -9.38
CA ASP A 194 10.79 -28.08 -9.29
C ASP A 194 10.66 -28.99 -10.55
N LYS A 195 9.69 -29.89 -10.54
CA LYS A 195 9.42 -30.77 -11.67
C LYS A 195 8.86 -30.05 -12.89
N LYS A 196 8.35 -28.83 -12.72
CA LYS A 196 7.75 -28.00 -13.77
C LYS A 196 8.76 -27.13 -14.50
N THR A 197 10.00 -27.02 -13.98
CA THR A 197 11.08 -26.38 -14.73
C THR A 197 11.38 -27.17 -15.99
N ILE A 198 11.99 -26.49 -16.98
CA ILE A 198 12.39 -27.14 -18.23
C ILE A 198 13.09 -28.46 -17.89
N ALA A 199 12.74 -29.53 -18.62
CA ALA A 199 13.16 -30.90 -18.32
C ALA A 199 14.69 -31.03 -18.09
N SER A 200 15.51 -30.19 -18.77
CA SER A 200 16.96 -30.16 -18.64
C SER A 200 17.47 -29.52 -17.34
N ALA A 201 16.59 -28.92 -16.55
CA ALA A 201 16.93 -28.25 -15.29
C ALA A 201 16.22 -28.85 -14.07
N ALA A 202 15.24 -29.73 -14.28
CA ALA A 202 14.47 -30.32 -13.20
C ALA A 202 15.36 -31.04 -12.18
N GLY A 203 15.20 -30.68 -10.90
CA GLY A 203 15.99 -31.23 -9.79
C GLY A 203 17.42 -30.66 -9.68
N GLU A 204 17.82 -29.73 -10.54
CA GLU A 204 19.11 -29.06 -10.42
C GLU A 204 19.05 -27.95 -9.35
N SER A 205 20.18 -27.71 -8.69
CA SER A 205 20.36 -26.53 -7.86
C SER A 205 20.80 -25.36 -8.72
N VAL A 206 20.09 -24.25 -8.63
CA VAL A 206 20.37 -23.02 -9.38
C VAL A 206 20.64 -21.89 -8.41
N SER A 207 21.61 -21.04 -8.72
CA SER A 207 21.93 -19.86 -7.90
C SER A 207 22.24 -18.65 -8.77
N GLY A 208 22.03 -17.47 -8.22
CA GLY A 208 22.60 -16.24 -8.76
C GLY A 208 24.13 -16.22 -8.59
N THR A 209 24.78 -15.19 -9.07
CA THR A 209 26.22 -14.97 -8.90
C THR A 209 26.46 -13.67 -8.14
N GLY A 210 27.31 -13.75 -7.09
CA GLY A 210 27.66 -12.58 -6.31
C GLY A 210 26.50 -12.02 -5.50
N GLN A 211 26.29 -10.72 -5.56
CA GLN A 211 25.17 -10.04 -4.93
C GLN A 211 23.98 -9.96 -5.88
N VAL A 212 22.79 -10.20 -5.36
CA VAL A 212 21.52 -10.15 -6.08
C VAL A 212 20.48 -9.36 -5.29
N PHE A 213 19.43 -8.94 -5.99
CA PHE A 213 18.27 -8.30 -5.39
C PHE A 213 17.06 -9.23 -5.52
N GLU A 214 16.42 -9.51 -4.41
CA GLU A 214 15.18 -10.28 -4.35
C GLU A 214 14.02 -9.33 -4.04
N PRO A 215 13.08 -9.13 -4.99
CA PRO A 215 11.89 -8.31 -4.76
C PRO A 215 10.94 -9.00 -3.78
N LYS A 216 9.98 -8.24 -3.29
CA LYS A 216 8.90 -8.78 -2.45
C LYS A 216 8.19 -9.93 -3.16
N PRO A 217 7.72 -10.95 -2.41
CA PRO A 217 7.05 -12.11 -3.00
C PRO A 217 5.93 -11.75 -3.98
N GLN A 218 5.03 -10.83 -3.60
CA GLN A 218 3.87 -10.40 -4.39
C GLN A 218 4.19 -9.62 -5.67
N TYR A 219 5.45 -9.35 -5.96
CA TYR A 219 5.90 -8.66 -7.18
C TYR A 219 6.91 -9.47 -7.99
N LYS A 220 7.21 -10.68 -7.57
CA LYS A 220 8.14 -11.57 -8.29
C LYS A 220 7.61 -11.94 -9.67
N GLY A 221 6.32 -12.30 -9.73
CA GLY A 221 5.63 -12.60 -10.98
C GLY A 221 5.50 -11.41 -11.91
N ASP A 222 5.14 -10.23 -11.36
CA ASP A 222 5.09 -8.97 -12.11
C ASP A 222 6.42 -8.69 -12.84
N ILE A 223 7.53 -8.78 -12.09
CA ILE A 223 8.87 -8.55 -12.63
C ILE A 223 9.23 -9.61 -13.66
N ALA A 224 8.93 -10.89 -13.38
CA ALA A 224 9.21 -11.98 -14.31
C ALA A 224 8.47 -11.78 -15.64
N ARG A 225 7.15 -11.54 -15.60
CA ARG A 225 6.35 -11.30 -16.81
C ARG A 225 6.73 -10.02 -17.53
N GLY A 226 7.10 -8.97 -16.80
CA GLY A 226 7.63 -7.74 -17.37
C GLY A 226 8.91 -7.98 -18.17
N ILE A 227 9.87 -8.71 -17.60
CA ILE A 227 11.12 -9.10 -18.29
C ILE A 227 10.84 -10.02 -19.48
N MET A 228 10.07 -11.09 -19.29
CA MET A 228 9.73 -12.03 -20.35
C MET A 228 9.04 -11.36 -21.54
N GLY A 229 8.06 -10.49 -21.29
CA GLY A 229 7.38 -9.70 -22.33
C GLY A 229 8.32 -8.75 -23.06
N THR A 230 9.26 -8.15 -22.35
CA THR A 230 10.26 -7.26 -22.96
C THR A 230 11.24 -8.04 -23.83
N ILE A 231 11.72 -9.19 -23.38
CA ILE A 231 12.66 -10.03 -24.14
C ILE A 231 12.02 -10.51 -25.45
N ILE A 232 10.79 -11.00 -25.40
CA ILE A 232 10.13 -11.51 -26.61
C ILE A 232 9.81 -10.38 -27.59
N LYS A 233 9.46 -9.21 -27.10
CA LYS A 233 9.19 -8.02 -27.92
C LYS A 233 10.43 -7.51 -28.64
N TRP A 234 11.51 -7.31 -27.92
CA TRP A 234 12.73 -6.68 -28.44
C TRP A 234 13.72 -7.66 -29.03
N GLN A 235 13.44 -8.98 -28.95
CA GLN A 235 14.29 -10.05 -29.49
C GLN A 235 15.77 -9.88 -29.12
N HIS A 236 16.05 -9.41 -27.90
CA HIS A 236 17.39 -9.13 -27.35
C HIS A 236 18.36 -8.35 -28.28
N SER A 237 17.88 -7.75 -29.34
CA SER A 237 18.72 -7.09 -30.36
C SER A 237 19.62 -5.97 -29.78
N SER A 238 19.27 -5.45 -28.62
CA SER A 238 20.01 -4.39 -27.91
C SER A 238 20.65 -4.84 -26.61
N LEU A 239 20.53 -6.11 -26.22
CA LEU A 239 21.05 -6.60 -24.95
C LEU A 239 22.52 -6.99 -25.06
N THR A 240 23.33 -6.57 -24.09
CA THR A 240 24.76 -6.87 -24.03
C THR A 240 25.02 -8.18 -23.31
N SER A 241 26.08 -8.90 -23.70
CA SER A 241 26.46 -10.19 -23.12
C SER A 241 27.19 -10.09 -21.78
N GLY A 242 27.28 -8.91 -21.18
CA GLY A 242 28.09 -8.66 -19.97
C GLY A 242 27.43 -9.08 -18.65
N ASN A 243 26.35 -9.82 -18.66
CA ASN A 243 25.63 -10.28 -17.47
C ASN A 243 25.28 -11.77 -17.59
N ASN A 244 24.96 -12.40 -16.47
CA ASN A 244 24.60 -13.83 -16.43
C ASN A 244 23.09 -14.07 -16.62
N PHE A 245 22.34 -13.06 -17.00
CA PHE A 245 20.88 -13.13 -17.12
C PHE A 245 20.43 -13.33 -18.58
N PHE A 246 21.14 -12.76 -19.54
CA PHE A 246 20.80 -12.83 -20.95
C PHE A 246 21.82 -13.60 -21.75
N ASN A 247 21.32 -14.41 -22.70
CA ASN A 247 22.16 -14.98 -23.73
C ASN A 247 22.44 -13.95 -24.80
N SER A 248 23.68 -13.88 -25.25
CA SER A 248 24.08 -13.08 -26.41
C SER A 248 23.61 -13.68 -27.74
N THR A 249 23.25 -14.95 -27.74
CA THR A 249 22.86 -15.68 -28.93
C THR A 249 21.40 -16.16 -28.80
N TYR A 250 20.56 -15.71 -29.73
CA TYR A 250 19.21 -16.21 -29.87
C TYR A 250 19.25 -17.69 -30.26
N THR A 251 18.59 -18.54 -29.48
CA THR A 251 18.47 -19.97 -29.81
C THR A 251 17.00 -20.35 -29.96
N VAL A 252 16.72 -21.24 -30.91
CA VAL A 252 15.38 -21.77 -31.18
C VAL A 252 14.98 -22.87 -30.20
N SER A 253 15.94 -23.39 -29.46
CA SER A 253 15.76 -24.42 -28.46
C SER A 253 15.94 -23.84 -27.06
N GLY A 254 14.84 -23.67 -26.35
CA GLY A 254 14.88 -23.46 -24.91
C GLY A 254 14.93 -22.00 -24.47
N ASN A 255 16.07 -21.39 -24.31
CA ASN A 255 16.21 -20.21 -23.47
C ASN A 255 15.86 -18.86 -24.11
N PHE A 256 15.59 -18.79 -25.39
CA PHE A 256 15.09 -17.61 -26.14
C PHE A 256 15.55 -16.25 -25.57
N GLY A 257 16.84 -15.95 -25.64
CA GLY A 257 17.42 -14.69 -25.17
C GLY A 257 17.72 -14.64 -23.68
N LEU A 258 17.37 -15.64 -22.91
CA LEU A 258 17.68 -15.78 -21.48
C LEU A 258 18.71 -16.88 -21.25
N THR A 259 19.51 -16.74 -20.17
CA THR A 259 20.31 -17.85 -19.69
C THR A 259 19.41 -18.92 -19.04
N LYS A 260 19.91 -20.18 -18.93
CA LYS A 260 19.19 -21.22 -18.20
C LYS A 260 18.79 -20.77 -16.79
N LYS A 261 19.70 -20.13 -16.06
CA LYS A 261 19.45 -19.61 -14.73
C LYS A 261 18.29 -18.59 -14.71
N ALA A 262 18.31 -17.65 -15.65
CA ALA A 262 17.26 -16.66 -15.75
C ALA A 262 15.90 -17.28 -16.07
N VAL A 263 15.86 -18.25 -17.00
CA VAL A 263 14.63 -18.98 -17.32
C VAL A 263 14.05 -19.67 -16.08
N VAL A 264 14.88 -20.42 -15.37
CA VAL A 264 14.44 -21.15 -14.16
C VAL A 264 13.92 -20.18 -13.11
N LEU A 265 14.62 -19.06 -12.84
CA LEU A 265 14.20 -18.06 -11.87
C LEU A 265 12.87 -17.40 -12.27
N LEU A 266 12.79 -16.93 -13.51
CA LEU A 266 11.60 -16.21 -13.98
C LEU A 266 10.37 -17.13 -14.08
N MET A 267 10.55 -18.37 -14.52
CA MET A 267 9.45 -19.36 -14.55
C MET A 267 8.99 -19.73 -13.14
N LYS A 268 9.93 -19.91 -12.18
CA LYS A 268 9.60 -20.11 -10.77
C LYS A 268 8.74 -18.95 -10.27
N TRP A 269 9.19 -17.71 -10.43
CA TRP A 269 8.47 -16.54 -9.96
C TRP A 269 7.14 -16.31 -10.67
N HIS A 270 7.08 -16.60 -11.98
CA HIS A 270 5.85 -16.54 -12.75
C HIS A 270 4.75 -17.48 -12.23
N ARG A 271 5.13 -18.68 -11.77
CA ARG A 271 4.22 -19.69 -11.22
C ARG A 271 3.84 -19.40 -9.77
N GLU A 272 4.81 -18.99 -8.94
CA GLU A 272 4.60 -18.71 -7.51
C GLU A 272 3.81 -17.43 -7.25
N ASP A 273 3.83 -16.50 -8.19
CA ASP A 273 3.10 -15.22 -8.12
C ASP A 273 2.27 -15.07 -9.41
N PRO A 274 1.07 -15.68 -9.46
CA PRO A 274 0.19 -15.65 -10.63
C PRO A 274 -0.29 -14.24 -10.95
N VAL A 275 -0.77 -14.05 -12.20
CA VAL A 275 -1.22 -12.74 -12.70
C VAL A 275 -2.27 -12.12 -11.80
N SER A 276 -1.93 -11.01 -11.21
CA SER A 276 -2.77 -10.23 -10.31
C SER A 276 -3.73 -9.30 -11.04
N ARG A 277 -4.76 -8.81 -10.35
CA ARG A 277 -5.65 -7.77 -10.86
C ARG A 277 -4.89 -6.51 -11.25
N LYS A 278 -3.90 -6.12 -10.44
CA LYS A 278 -3.01 -4.99 -10.73
C LYS A 278 -2.33 -5.13 -12.08
N GLU A 279 -1.82 -6.32 -12.43
CA GLU A 279 -1.15 -6.54 -13.69
C GLU A 279 -2.12 -6.48 -14.88
N ILE A 280 -3.33 -7.02 -14.72
CA ILE A 280 -4.38 -6.93 -15.74
C ILE A 280 -4.71 -5.46 -16.03
N ASP A 281 -4.97 -4.68 -15.00
CA ASP A 281 -5.27 -3.25 -15.12
C ASP A 281 -4.08 -2.48 -15.69
N ARG A 282 -2.86 -2.82 -15.26
CA ARG A 282 -1.62 -2.27 -15.82
C ARG A 282 -1.49 -2.58 -17.31
N ASN A 283 -1.70 -3.81 -17.74
CA ASN A 283 -1.60 -4.21 -19.14
C ASN A 283 -2.65 -3.52 -20.03
N ASN A 284 -3.84 -3.28 -19.50
CA ASN A 284 -4.86 -2.47 -20.15
C ASN A 284 -4.41 -1.02 -20.31
N GLY A 285 -3.85 -0.41 -19.25
CA GLY A 285 -3.27 0.93 -19.28
C GLY A 285 -2.08 1.05 -20.22
N ILE A 286 -1.28 0.00 -20.36
CA ILE A 286 -0.18 -0.08 -21.34
C ILE A 286 -0.73 -0.01 -22.76
N GLN A 287 -1.80 -0.75 -23.07
CA GLN A 287 -2.43 -0.67 -24.40
C GLN A 287 -2.96 0.74 -24.68
N GLU A 288 -3.54 1.42 -23.70
CA GLU A 288 -4.00 2.81 -23.87
C GLU A 288 -2.86 3.82 -24.08
N THR A 289 -1.67 3.54 -23.55
CA THR A 289 -0.55 4.48 -23.54
C THR A 289 0.48 4.24 -24.62
N GLN A 290 0.90 2.98 -24.82
CA GLN A 290 1.90 2.62 -25.84
C GLN A 290 1.36 1.68 -26.93
N GLY A 291 0.06 1.29 -26.87
CA GLY A 291 -0.68 0.65 -27.95
C GLY A 291 -0.54 -0.86 -28.04
N ASN A 292 0.27 -1.50 -27.21
CA ASN A 292 0.53 -2.95 -27.24
C ASN A 292 0.27 -3.61 -25.88
N ARG A 293 0.35 -4.95 -25.86
CA ARG A 293 0.02 -5.78 -24.69
C ARG A 293 1.12 -6.78 -24.40
N ASN A 294 1.30 -7.10 -23.09
CA ASN A 294 2.19 -8.16 -22.65
C ASN A 294 1.46 -9.53 -22.76
N PRO A 295 2.00 -10.48 -23.56
CA PRO A 295 1.39 -11.78 -23.76
C PRO A 295 1.25 -12.62 -22.48
N PHE A 296 2.21 -12.51 -21.56
CA PHE A 296 2.26 -13.32 -20.34
C PHE A 296 1.38 -12.78 -19.21
N ILE A 297 0.71 -11.66 -19.44
CA ILE A 297 -0.38 -11.16 -18.61
C ILE A 297 -1.72 -11.53 -19.25
N ASP A 298 -1.83 -11.42 -20.58
CA ASP A 298 -3.06 -11.77 -21.29
C ASP A 298 -3.34 -13.27 -21.31
N TYR A 299 -2.30 -14.07 -21.55
CA TYR A 299 -2.32 -15.53 -21.54
C TYR A 299 -1.11 -16.05 -20.76
N PRO A 300 -1.19 -16.10 -19.42
CA PRO A 300 -0.04 -16.49 -18.60
C PRO A 300 0.56 -17.83 -19.02
N TYR A 301 -0.28 -18.78 -19.38
CA TYR A 301 0.16 -20.13 -19.75
C TYR A 301 1.00 -20.19 -21.03
N LEU A 302 1.05 -19.13 -21.86
CA LEU A 302 1.96 -19.06 -23.00
C LEU A 302 3.43 -19.14 -22.59
N ALA A 303 3.78 -18.74 -21.35
CA ALA A 303 5.14 -18.86 -20.87
C ALA A 303 5.63 -20.31 -20.83
N GLU A 304 4.72 -21.27 -20.56
CA GLU A 304 5.03 -22.69 -20.52
C GLU A 304 5.42 -23.23 -21.91
N TYR A 305 4.82 -22.73 -22.96
CA TYR A 305 5.14 -23.12 -24.35
C TYR A 305 6.46 -22.54 -24.87
N ILE A 306 6.95 -21.48 -24.21
CA ILE A 306 8.22 -20.83 -24.56
C ILE A 306 9.37 -21.35 -23.71
N TRP A 307 9.21 -21.36 -22.37
CA TRP A 307 10.29 -21.62 -21.42
C TRP A 307 10.00 -22.75 -20.44
N GLY A 308 8.76 -23.19 -20.33
CA GLY A 308 8.34 -24.17 -19.35
C GLY A 308 8.21 -25.58 -19.89
N GLU A 309 7.35 -26.36 -19.27
CA GLU A 309 7.17 -27.78 -19.54
C GLU A 309 6.54 -28.09 -20.91
N LYS A 310 5.87 -27.12 -21.54
CA LYS A 310 5.28 -27.22 -22.88
C LYS A 310 6.19 -26.68 -23.98
N ALA A 311 7.45 -26.39 -23.66
CA ALA A 311 8.39 -25.81 -24.61
C ALA A 311 8.54 -26.70 -25.87
N GLY A 312 8.22 -26.11 -27.02
CA GLY A 312 8.25 -26.79 -28.32
C GLY A 312 6.94 -27.47 -28.73
N GLU A 313 5.96 -27.60 -27.85
CA GLU A 313 4.63 -28.09 -28.22
C GLU A 313 3.84 -27.03 -29.02
N THR A 314 2.85 -27.48 -29.79
CA THR A 314 1.96 -26.60 -30.55
C THR A 314 0.91 -26.00 -29.62
N VAL A 315 0.78 -24.68 -29.65
CA VAL A 315 -0.23 -23.95 -28.87
C VAL A 315 -1.62 -24.21 -29.46
N ASP A 316 -2.56 -24.54 -28.60
CA ASP A 316 -3.99 -24.54 -28.86
C ASP A 316 -4.63 -23.44 -27.97
N MET A 317 -4.87 -22.26 -28.56
CA MET A 317 -5.40 -21.11 -27.85
C MET A 317 -6.78 -21.36 -27.27
N SER A 318 -7.54 -22.34 -27.77
CA SER A 318 -8.86 -22.71 -27.25
C SER A 318 -8.78 -23.35 -25.86
N LYS A 319 -7.64 -23.90 -25.50
CA LYS A 319 -7.36 -24.50 -24.20
C LYS A 319 -6.81 -23.50 -23.19
N LEU A 320 -6.37 -22.33 -23.66
CA LEU A 320 -5.82 -21.29 -22.78
C LEU A 320 -6.91 -20.33 -22.33
N MET A 321 -6.82 -19.91 -21.08
CA MET A 321 -7.70 -18.92 -20.50
C MET A 321 -7.04 -17.55 -20.58
N ALA A 322 -7.71 -16.60 -21.23
CA ALA A 322 -7.28 -15.22 -21.24
C ALA A 322 -7.56 -14.55 -19.88
N SER A 323 -6.73 -13.60 -19.48
CA SER A 323 -6.95 -12.83 -18.23
C SER A 323 -8.23 -11.97 -18.24
N CYS A 324 -8.87 -11.78 -19.39
CA CYS A 324 -10.18 -11.14 -19.54
C CYS A 324 -11.36 -12.14 -19.49
N ASP A 325 -11.09 -13.44 -19.43
CA ASP A 325 -12.16 -14.44 -19.33
C ASP A 325 -12.84 -14.32 -17.97
N PRO A 326 -14.19 -14.33 -17.92
CA PRO A 326 -14.91 -14.27 -16.63
C PRO A 326 -14.56 -15.38 -15.64
N ALA A 327 -14.04 -16.52 -16.11
CA ALA A 327 -13.58 -17.62 -15.28
C ALA A 327 -12.14 -17.44 -14.79
N PHE A 328 -11.41 -16.46 -15.32
CA PHE A 328 -10.05 -16.16 -14.86
C PHE A 328 -10.09 -15.53 -13.47
N VAL A 329 -9.43 -16.17 -12.52
CA VAL A 329 -9.33 -15.64 -11.14
C VAL A 329 -7.93 -15.04 -10.94
N PRO A 330 -7.80 -13.72 -10.87
CA PRO A 330 -6.52 -13.07 -10.62
C PRO A 330 -5.86 -13.57 -9.32
N GLY A 331 -4.56 -13.82 -9.39
CA GLY A 331 -3.79 -14.36 -8.28
C GLY A 331 -3.94 -15.88 -8.06
N LYS A 332 -4.83 -16.54 -8.80
CA LYS A 332 -5.07 -17.99 -8.68
C LYS A 332 -4.90 -18.74 -9.99
N SER A 333 -5.27 -18.12 -11.11
CA SER A 333 -5.34 -18.83 -12.39
C SER A 333 -4.01 -18.79 -13.10
N ASN A 334 -3.52 -19.97 -13.49
CA ASN A 334 -2.38 -20.11 -14.38
C ASN A 334 -2.77 -20.01 -15.86
N GLY A 335 -4.04 -19.83 -16.17
CA GLY A 335 -4.54 -19.63 -17.51
C GLY A 335 -4.81 -20.89 -18.32
N TRP A 336 -5.02 -22.05 -17.70
CA TRP A 336 -5.55 -23.24 -18.35
C TRP A 336 -7.07 -23.31 -18.18
N ARG A 337 -7.81 -23.54 -19.29
CA ARG A 337 -9.26 -23.30 -19.32
C ARG A 337 -10.08 -24.30 -18.51
N ASP A 338 -9.66 -25.55 -18.46
CA ASP A 338 -10.40 -26.64 -17.83
C ASP A 338 -9.84 -27.07 -16.46
N GLY A 339 -8.86 -26.32 -15.95
CA GLY A 339 -8.18 -26.66 -14.72
C GLY A 339 -7.31 -27.94 -14.79
N SER A 340 -7.27 -28.58 -15.94
CA SER A 340 -6.50 -29.83 -16.18
C SER A 340 -5.11 -29.57 -16.79
N GLY A 341 -4.72 -28.31 -16.87
CA GLY A 341 -3.35 -27.96 -17.24
C GLY A 341 -2.37 -28.66 -16.30
N PRO A 342 -1.10 -28.77 -16.69
CA PRO A 342 -0.05 -29.36 -15.87
C PRO A 342 0.28 -28.52 -14.64
N ASP A 343 -0.73 -27.85 -14.10
CA ASP A 343 -0.69 -27.41 -12.72
C ASP A 343 -0.42 -28.62 -11.89
N ASP A 344 0.44 -28.48 -10.94
CA ASP A 344 0.58 -29.53 -9.95
C ASP A 344 -0.84 -29.81 -9.42
N PRO A 345 -1.47 -30.94 -9.81
CA PRO A 345 -2.77 -31.31 -9.26
C PRO A 345 -2.65 -31.55 -7.76
N THR A 346 -1.42 -31.46 -7.21
CA THR A 346 -1.11 -31.51 -5.78
C THR A 346 -0.79 -30.13 -5.20
N ALA A 347 -0.66 -29.05 -5.99
CA ALA A 347 -0.58 -27.70 -5.45
C ALA A 347 -1.99 -27.30 -4.97
N LEU A 348 -2.27 -27.61 -3.74
CA LEU A 348 -3.49 -27.19 -3.08
C LEU A 348 -3.38 -25.68 -2.84
N PHE A 349 -4.38 -24.94 -3.31
CA PHE A 349 -4.57 -23.55 -2.94
C PHE A 349 -5.71 -23.48 -1.93
N PHE A 350 -5.50 -22.74 -0.89
CA PHE A 350 -6.48 -22.55 0.15
C PHE A 350 -6.99 -21.12 0.15
N GLY A 351 -8.28 -20.96 0.40
CA GLY A 351 -8.91 -19.67 0.59
C GLY A 351 -8.54 -19.09 1.95
N VAL A 352 -8.01 -17.89 1.97
CA VAL A 352 -7.87 -17.09 3.18
C VAL A 352 -8.97 -16.03 3.16
N THR A 353 -10.00 -16.25 3.93
CA THR A 353 -11.13 -15.32 4.05
C THR A 353 -10.85 -14.32 5.16
N TRP A 354 -10.99 -13.04 4.85
CA TRP A 354 -10.92 -11.96 5.83
C TRP A 354 -12.34 -11.52 6.19
N SER A 355 -12.71 -11.68 7.44
CA SER A 355 -14.03 -11.31 7.95
C SER A 355 -13.96 -10.08 8.82
N VAL A 356 -14.79 -9.10 8.53
CA VAL A 356 -14.92 -7.85 9.27
C VAL A 356 -16.36 -7.65 9.67
N ASN A 357 -16.61 -7.43 10.95
CA ASN A 357 -17.96 -7.22 11.47
C ASN A 357 -18.93 -8.39 11.20
N GLY A 358 -18.40 -9.60 11.00
CA GLY A 358 -19.19 -10.79 10.67
C GLY A 358 -19.47 -10.97 9.16
N GLU A 359 -19.03 -10.04 8.32
CA GLU A 359 -19.19 -10.07 6.87
C GLU A 359 -17.84 -10.41 6.20
N GLU A 360 -17.88 -11.06 5.03
CA GLU A 360 -16.68 -11.31 4.23
C GLU A 360 -16.20 -10.00 3.59
N LEU A 361 -14.98 -9.59 3.89
CA LEU A 361 -14.33 -8.43 3.29
C LEU A 361 -13.66 -8.78 1.97
N GLN A 362 -12.84 -9.84 1.97
CA GLN A 362 -12.15 -10.36 0.79
C GLN A 362 -11.75 -11.82 1.01
N VAL A 363 -11.47 -12.52 -0.08
CA VAL A 363 -10.88 -13.86 -0.07
C VAL A 363 -9.60 -13.83 -0.88
N ASP A 364 -8.48 -14.14 -0.23
CA ASP A 364 -7.20 -14.35 -0.89
C ASP A 364 -7.00 -15.84 -1.15
N SER A 365 -6.15 -16.16 -2.11
CA SER A 365 -5.73 -17.53 -2.37
C SER A 365 -4.26 -17.69 -2.08
N VAL A 366 -3.93 -18.65 -1.25
CA VAL A 366 -2.57 -18.93 -0.84
C VAL A 366 -2.26 -20.39 -1.14
N ALA A 367 -1.15 -20.64 -1.84
CA ALA A 367 -0.70 -22.00 -2.08
C ALA A 367 -0.35 -22.70 -0.76
N GLU A 368 -0.56 -24.03 -0.71
CA GLU A 368 -0.24 -24.86 0.45
C GLU A 368 1.17 -24.57 0.98
N ALA A 369 1.28 -24.49 2.30
CA ALA A 369 2.50 -24.19 3.03
C ALA A 369 3.12 -22.79 2.75
N ASN A 370 2.48 -21.92 1.98
CA ASN A 370 2.91 -20.54 1.80
C ASN A 370 2.30 -19.62 2.89
N HIS A 371 2.97 -18.49 3.11
CA HIS A 371 2.49 -17.48 4.04
C HIS A 371 1.59 -16.47 3.33
N ILE A 372 0.71 -15.83 4.09
CA ILE A 372 -0.07 -14.67 3.65
C ILE A 372 0.90 -13.54 3.26
N PHE A 373 0.67 -12.90 2.11
CA PHE A 373 1.60 -11.91 1.54
C PHE A 373 1.23 -10.47 1.85
N ALA A 374 -0.05 -10.21 2.13
CA ALA A 374 -0.55 -8.89 2.46
C ALA A 374 -1.69 -8.99 3.49
N LEU A 375 -1.84 -7.96 4.30
CA LEU A 375 -3.01 -7.80 5.16
C LEU A 375 -3.97 -6.82 4.50
N PRO A 376 -5.29 -6.98 4.70
CA PRO A 376 -6.25 -5.94 4.37
C PRO A 376 -5.90 -4.63 5.09
N ASP A 377 -6.33 -3.52 4.52
CA ASP A 377 -6.27 -2.22 5.23
C ASP A 377 -7.01 -2.35 6.57
N ALA A 378 -6.54 -1.61 7.59
CA ALA A 378 -7.14 -1.66 8.92
C ALA A 378 -8.65 -1.36 8.84
N PRO A 379 -9.51 -2.33 9.18
CA PRO A 379 -10.95 -2.20 9.01
C PRO A 379 -11.55 -1.26 10.04
N VAL A 380 -12.73 -0.75 9.73
CA VAL A 380 -13.52 0.08 10.63
C VAL A 380 -14.61 -0.79 11.29
N SER A 381 -14.76 -0.64 12.61
CA SER A 381 -15.82 -1.32 13.34
C SER A 381 -17.20 -0.77 12.97
N CYS A 382 -18.20 -1.64 12.96
CA CYS A 382 -19.61 -1.28 12.87
C CYS A 382 -20.19 -0.76 14.20
N SER A 383 -19.47 -0.88 15.32
CA SER A 383 -19.93 -0.39 16.61
C SER A 383 -19.93 1.13 16.68
N SER A 384 -21.05 1.71 17.16
CA SER A 384 -21.17 3.15 17.42
C SER A 384 -20.22 3.66 18.53
N GLU A 385 -19.66 2.76 19.33
CA GLU A 385 -18.71 3.07 20.40
C GLU A 385 -17.29 3.26 19.89
N SER A 386 -17.06 3.18 18.59
CA SER A 386 -15.77 3.41 17.92
C SER A 386 -14.60 2.63 18.53
N PRO A 387 -14.69 1.30 18.65
CA PRO A 387 -13.62 0.49 19.20
C PRO A 387 -12.39 0.51 18.28
N VAL A 388 -11.23 0.23 18.86
CA VAL A 388 -9.94 0.21 18.15
C VAL A 388 -9.71 -1.15 17.50
N PHE A 389 -9.27 -1.17 16.24
CA PHE A 389 -8.82 -2.38 15.57
C PHE A 389 -7.51 -2.89 16.20
N MET A 390 -7.53 -4.13 16.67
CA MET A 390 -6.41 -4.75 17.39
C MET A 390 -5.58 -5.72 16.55
N GLY A 391 -6.14 -6.26 15.47
CA GLY A 391 -5.52 -7.30 14.67
C GLY A 391 -6.53 -8.36 14.24
N TRP A 392 -6.03 -9.52 13.92
CA TRP A 392 -6.81 -10.63 13.37
C TRP A 392 -6.71 -11.86 14.27
N THR A 393 -7.76 -12.66 14.34
CA THR A 393 -7.78 -13.95 15.02
C THR A 393 -8.30 -15.05 14.08
N ASP A 394 -7.94 -16.29 14.33
CA ASP A 394 -8.37 -17.44 13.54
C ASP A 394 -9.69 -18.08 14.03
N ALA A 395 -10.29 -17.50 15.04
CA ALA A 395 -11.59 -17.92 15.55
C ALA A 395 -12.48 -16.71 15.86
N PRO A 396 -13.79 -16.75 15.56
CA PRO A 396 -14.69 -15.66 15.90
C PRO A 396 -14.88 -15.57 17.42
N ILE A 397 -15.03 -14.35 17.92
CA ILE A 397 -15.46 -14.10 19.30
C ILE A 397 -17.00 -14.13 19.30
N GLU A 398 -17.58 -15.06 20.04
CA GLU A 398 -19.03 -15.13 20.22
C GLU A 398 -19.48 -14.06 21.23
N GLY A 399 -20.17 -13.04 20.73
CA GLY A 399 -20.63 -11.93 21.56
C GLY A 399 -19.49 -10.98 21.92
N ILE A 400 -19.33 -10.72 23.21
CA ILE A 400 -18.29 -9.83 23.79
C ILE A 400 -17.42 -10.66 24.73
N ALA A 401 -16.11 -10.66 24.52
CA ALA A 401 -15.15 -11.24 25.44
C ALA A 401 -14.52 -10.15 26.32
N GLU A 402 -14.27 -10.47 27.59
CA GLU A 402 -13.57 -9.56 28.53
C GLU A 402 -12.05 -9.60 28.31
N ASP A 403 -11.52 -10.72 27.83
CA ASP A 403 -10.12 -10.92 27.53
C ASP A 403 -9.84 -10.92 26.01
N ALA A 404 -8.64 -10.53 25.64
CA ALA A 404 -8.16 -10.66 24.25
C ALA A 404 -8.16 -12.13 23.81
N PRO A 405 -8.42 -12.42 22.53
CA PRO A 405 -8.35 -13.79 22.03
C PRO A 405 -6.95 -14.35 22.24
N ALA A 406 -6.88 -15.67 22.54
CA ALA A 406 -5.60 -16.36 22.80
C ALA A 406 -4.62 -16.25 21.62
N VAL A 407 -5.14 -16.10 20.41
CA VAL A 407 -4.38 -15.88 19.18
C VAL A 407 -4.78 -14.54 18.59
N LEU A 408 -3.81 -13.64 18.47
CA LEU A 408 -3.99 -12.32 17.86
C LEU A 408 -2.81 -12.00 16.96
N TYR A 409 -3.07 -11.90 15.66
CA TYR A 409 -2.09 -11.55 14.64
C TYR A 409 -2.12 -10.05 14.38
N THR A 410 -1.06 -9.36 14.70
CA THR A 410 -0.92 -7.89 14.55
C THR A 410 0.05 -7.48 13.43
N ALA A 411 0.81 -8.46 12.91
CA ALA A 411 1.79 -8.24 11.85
C ALA A 411 1.86 -9.46 10.92
N LEU A 412 2.14 -9.20 9.65
CA LEU A 412 2.16 -10.20 8.58
C LEU A 412 3.00 -11.46 8.89
N GLY A 413 4.17 -11.29 9.51
CA GLY A 413 5.05 -12.41 9.84
C GLY A 413 4.60 -13.30 10.99
N GLN A 414 3.46 -13.02 11.63
CA GLN A 414 2.90 -13.82 12.72
C GLN A 414 1.95 -14.93 12.23
N PHE A 415 1.42 -14.78 11.01
CA PHE A 415 0.49 -15.77 10.45
C PHE A 415 1.23 -17.05 10.10
N PRO A 416 0.67 -18.22 10.46
CA PRO A 416 1.24 -19.50 10.09
C PRO A 416 1.15 -19.73 8.57
N PRO A 417 1.93 -20.68 8.03
CA PRO A 417 1.72 -21.16 6.66
C PRO A 417 0.29 -21.70 6.49
N VAL A 418 -0.31 -21.39 5.35
CA VAL A 418 -1.69 -21.81 5.05
C VAL A 418 -1.70 -23.26 4.61
N MET A 419 -2.41 -24.12 5.36
CA MET A 419 -2.48 -25.57 5.14
C MET A 419 -3.91 -26.06 4.85
N ALA A 420 -4.90 -25.19 4.94
CA ALA A 420 -6.31 -25.43 4.68
C ALA A 420 -7.02 -24.09 4.46
N ASP A 421 -8.26 -24.13 3.94
CA ASP A 421 -9.11 -22.93 3.95
C ASP A 421 -9.25 -22.41 5.37
N ILE A 422 -9.03 -21.11 5.56
CA ILE A 422 -9.04 -20.46 6.86
C ILE A 422 -9.75 -19.11 6.79
N THR A 423 -10.45 -18.75 7.85
CA THR A 423 -11.04 -17.43 8.01
C THR A 423 -10.35 -16.70 9.15
N TYR A 424 -9.89 -15.49 8.89
CA TYR A 424 -9.39 -14.58 9.90
C TYR A 424 -10.43 -13.48 10.16
N TYR A 425 -10.67 -13.22 11.43
CA TYR A 425 -11.68 -12.28 11.91
C TYR A 425 -11.01 -11.03 12.46
N ALA A 426 -11.45 -9.85 12.03
CA ALA A 426 -10.98 -8.59 12.60
C ALA A 426 -11.42 -8.46 14.06
N VAL A 427 -10.46 -8.22 14.94
CA VAL A 427 -10.70 -8.02 16.38
C VAL A 427 -10.73 -6.54 16.67
N PHE A 428 -11.81 -6.10 17.29
CA PHE A 428 -11.95 -4.74 17.79
C PHE A 428 -12.07 -4.77 19.30
N ALA A 429 -11.46 -3.79 19.97
CA ALA A 429 -11.48 -3.69 21.42
C ALA A 429 -11.98 -2.32 21.88
N HIS A 430 -12.78 -2.31 22.95
CA HIS A 430 -13.22 -1.13 23.63
C HIS A 430 -12.31 -0.83 24.82
N ALA A 431 -11.99 0.44 25.00
CA ALA A 431 -11.23 0.88 26.17
C ALA A 431 -12.10 0.80 27.43
N GLY A 432 -11.58 0.14 28.46
CA GLY A 432 -12.22 0.05 29.77
C GLY A 432 -12.29 1.41 30.49
N GLU A 433 -13.19 1.52 31.44
CA GLU A 433 -13.32 2.74 32.24
C GLU A 433 -12.01 3.08 32.99
N GLY A 434 -11.54 4.31 32.84
CA GLY A 434 -10.31 4.79 33.50
C GLY A 434 -9.00 4.50 32.76
N SER A 435 -9.06 3.88 31.58
CA SER A 435 -7.87 3.69 30.75
C SER A 435 -7.45 4.97 30.03
N SER A 436 -6.15 5.20 29.93
CA SER A 436 -5.56 6.28 29.14
C SER A 436 -4.35 5.78 28.39
N GLU A 437 -4.27 6.07 27.09
CA GLU A 437 -3.12 5.68 26.29
C GLU A 437 -1.82 6.35 26.74
N PRO A 438 -0.69 5.62 26.77
CA PRO A 438 0.62 6.23 26.70
C PRO A 438 0.72 6.96 25.38
N ALA A 439 0.82 8.27 25.41
CA ALA A 439 0.92 9.04 24.19
C ALA A 439 2.35 9.57 24.04
N THR A 440 2.96 9.31 22.90
CA THR A 440 4.21 9.94 22.49
C THR A 440 3.93 10.91 21.36
N TYR A 441 4.22 12.19 21.60
CA TYR A 441 4.06 13.23 20.60
C TYR A 441 5.45 13.68 20.15
N THR A 442 5.79 13.47 18.87
CA THR A 442 7.09 13.87 18.34
C THR A 442 6.94 14.91 17.24
N TYR A 443 7.64 16.02 17.37
CA TYR A 443 7.88 16.97 16.29
C TYR A 443 9.30 16.79 15.75
N SER A 444 9.45 16.58 14.47
CA SER A 444 10.74 16.47 13.77
C SER A 444 10.91 17.60 12.75
N ALA A 445 12.11 18.16 12.68
CA ALA A 445 12.43 19.20 11.71
C ALA A 445 12.29 18.71 10.25
N ASN A 446 12.43 17.40 10.04
CA ASN A 446 12.36 16.78 8.71
C ASN A 446 10.97 16.25 8.37
N ASP A 447 10.08 16.13 9.36
CA ASP A 447 8.73 15.59 9.18
C ASP A 447 7.77 16.26 10.19
N PRO A 448 7.32 17.48 9.91
CA PRO A 448 6.41 18.20 10.79
C PRO A 448 5.01 17.59 10.75
N ILE A 449 4.52 17.15 11.90
CA ILE A 449 3.18 16.59 12.06
C ILE A 449 2.13 17.71 12.10
N ALA A 450 0.98 17.50 11.48
CA ALA A 450 -0.06 18.50 11.22
C ALA A 450 -0.63 19.19 12.48
N ASP A 451 -0.59 18.54 13.64
CA ASP A 451 -1.20 19.07 14.88
C ASP A 451 -0.27 19.95 15.74
N TRP A 452 0.98 20.12 15.30
CA TRP A 452 1.92 21.01 15.94
C TRP A 452 1.92 22.39 15.27
N SER A 453 2.00 23.45 16.06
CA SER A 453 2.23 24.82 15.56
C SER A 453 3.67 25.22 15.78
N ASN A 454 4.35 25.73 14.75
CA ASN A 454 5.75 26.11 14.81
C ASN A 454 6.00 27.47 14.15
N THR A 455 6.45 28.44 14.93
CA THR A 455 6.86 29.77 14.45
C THR A 455 8.38 29.95 14.42
N ALA A 456 9.16 28.94 14.84
CA ALA A 456 10.63 28.96 14.82
C ALA A 456 11.18 29.18 13.39
N THR A 457 12.41 29.66 13.33
CA THR A 457 13.07 29.94 12.04
C THR A 457 13.66 28.66 11.45
N ASN A 458 13.22 28.24 10.26
CA ASN A 458 13.74 27.07 9.57
C ASN A 458 15.20 27.32 9.10
N LYS A 459 16.10 26.41 9.45
CA LYS A 459 17.53 26.40 9.08
C LYS A 459 17.92 25.18 8.23
N GLY A 460 16.95 24.50 7.62
CA GLY A 460 17.13 23.30 6.82
C GLY A 460 17.06 22.03 7.66
N SER A 461 18.13 21.64 8.33
CA SER A 461 18.19 20.40 9.15
C SER A 461 17.74 20.59 10.61
N TYR A 462 17.35 21.78 11.02
CA TYR A 462 16.84 22.11 12.36
C TYR A 462 16.03 23.41 12.33
N TRP A 463 15.28 23.66 13.41
CA TRP A 463 14.53 24.91 13.63
C TRP A 463 15.18 25.71 14.77
N LEU A 464 15.20 27.03 14.63
CA LEU A 464 15.76 27.95 15.63
C LEU A 464 14.63 28.67 16.38
N LEU A 465 14.54 28.45 17.66
CA LEU A 465 13.74 29.24 18.61
C LEU A 465 14.56 30.47 19.03
N ASP A 466 14.39 31.57 18.31
CA ASP A 466 14.91 32.87 18.67
C ASP A 466 13.82 33.73 19.33
N SER A 467 14.09 35.03 19.59
CA SER A 467 13.19 35.89 20.35
C SER A 467 11.76 35.92 19.81
N GLY A 468 10.80 35.60 20.66
CA GLY A 468 9.37 35.62 20.35
C GLY A 468 8.88 34.44 19.49
N LYS A 469 9.72 33.43 19.29
CA LYS A 469 9.37 32.21 18.55
C LYS A 469 9.00 31.06 19.48
N GLU A 470 8.09 30.22 19.01
CA GLU A 470 7.56 29.12 19.80
C GLU A 470 7.27 27.89 18.94
N LEU A 471 7.30 26.72 19.59
CA LEU A 471 6.78 25.45 19.11
C LEU A 471 5.66 25.03 20.07
N ILE A 472 4.48 24.70 19.54
CA ILE A 472 3.31 24.33 20.36
C ILE A 472 2.89 22.91 19.99
N SER A 473 2.75 22.06 21.00
CA SER A 473 2.34 20.66 20.86
C SER A 473 0.84 20.52 20.53
N PRO A 474 0.39 19.34 20.09
CA PRO A 474 -0.99 18.90 20.26
C PRO A 474 -1.45 18.99 21.72
N GLU A 475 -2.73 18.74 21.98
CA GLU A 475 -3.24 18.64 23.34
C GLU A 475 -2.69 17.38 24.03
N VAL A 476 -2.07 17.53 25.20
CA VAL A 476 -1.43 16.48 25.99
C VAL A 476 -2.12 16.35 27.32
N ASP A 477 -2.39 15.14 27.78
CA ASP A 477 -2.80 14.90 29.16
C ASP A 477 -1.60 15.02 30.09
N LEU A 478 -1.57 16.10 30.87
CA LEU A 478 -0.47 16.43 31.74
C LEU A 478 -0.36 15.51 32.96
N SER A 479 -1.43 14.81 33.32
CA SER A 479 -1.41 13.86 34.45
C SER A 479 -0.49 12.67 34.18
N GLY A 480 -0.36 12.30 32.90
CA GLY A 480 0.53 11.25 32.44
C GLY A 480 1.92 11.72 31.98
N LEU A 481 2.20 13.01 31.95
CA LEU A 481 3.48 13.54 31.46
C LEU A 481 4.66 12.98 32.27
N SER A 482 5.52 12.16 31.59
CA SER A 482 6.67 11.51 32.23
C SER A 482 7.99 12.17 31.87
N SER A 483 8.24 12.47 30.60
CA SER A 483 9.47 13.11 30.16
C SER A 483 9.29 13.93 28.88
N ILE A 484 10.25 14.83 28.64
CA ILE A 484 10.43 15.53 27.37
C ILE A 484 11.85 15.29 26.90
N GLN A 485 12.00 14.72 25.71
CA GLN A 485 13.26 14.51 25.04
C GLN A 485 13.41 15.48 23.89
N ALA A 486 14.60 16.03 23.69
CA ALA A 486 14.84 16.94 22.59
C ALA A 486 16.32 16.89 22.15
N LYS A 487 16.55 17.04 20.87
CA LYS A 487 17.91 17.18 20.31
C LYS A 487 18.18 18.64 20.02
N LEU A 488 19.05 19.25 20.82
CA LEU A 488 19.21 20.70 20.94
C LEU A 488 20.67 21.14 20.69
N ARG A 489 20.83 22.41 20.31
CA ARG A 489 22.10 23.14 20.26
C ARG A 489 21.88 24.62 20.57
N THR A 490 22.94 25.33 20.95
CA THR A 490 22.85 26.78 21.13
C THR A 490 23.27 27.55 19.90
N PHE A 491 22.78 28.79 19.80
CA PHE A 491 23.08 29.72 18.72
C PHE A 491 23.50 31.09 19.24
N GLY A 492 24.72 31.51 18.89
CA GLY A 492 25.20 32.88 18.98
C GLY A 492 25.55 33.39 20.38
N GLY A 493 25.80 32.52 21.37
CA GLY A 493 26.13 32.93 22.72
C GLY A 493 27.24 32.13 23.34
N THR A 494 27.94 32.77 24.30
CA THR A 494 28.84 32.12 25.25
C THR A 494 28.12 31.66 26.52
N GLN A 495 26.79 31.90 26.61
CA GLN A 495 25.95 31.54 27.74
C GLN A 495 25.05 30.35 27.37
N TYR A 496 24.64 29.61 28.39
CA TYR A 496 23.70 28.53 28.29
C TYR A 496 22.31 29.05 27.92
N ASP A 497 21.75 28.58 26.84
CA ASP A 497 20.37 28.90 26.46
C ASP A 497 19.40 27.96 27.18
N GLN A 498 18.24 28.46 27.54
CA GLN A 498 17.21 27.68 28.21
C GLN A 498 16.07 27.33 27.26
N PHE A 499 15.93 26.07 26.98
CA PHE A 499 14.78 25.50 26.31
C PHE A 499 13.67 25.27 27.35
N SER A 500 12.72 26.18 27.38
CA SER A 500 11.66 26.22 28.39
C SER A 500 10.35 25.74 27.83
N PHE A 501 9.53 25.07 28.63
CA PHE A 501 8.23 24.61 28.25
C PHE A 501 7.18 24.86 29.35
N ALA A 502 5.98 25.25 28.91
CA ALA A 502 4.86 25.64 29.75
C ALA A 502 3.52 25.12 29.20
N ALA A 503 2.56 24.85 30.08
CA ALA A 503 1.17 24.59 29.74
C ALA A 503 0.34 25.81 30.14
N GLY A 504 -0.17 26.52 29.14
CA GLY A 504 -0.75 27.85 29.38
C GLY A 504 0.25 28.78 30.09
N ASN A 505 -0.15 29.34 31.23
CA ASN A 505 0.72 30.20 32.02
C ASN A 505 1.58 29.45 33.06
N THR A 506 1.47 28.12 33.14
CA THR A 506 2.18 27.31 34.12
C THR A 506 3.45 26.74 33.54
N ARG A 507 4.60 27.16 34.07
CA ARG A 507 5.90 26.60 33.65
C ARG A 507 6.05 25.16 34.13
N ILE A 508 6.17 24.24 33.18
CA ILE A 508 6.38 22.80 33.42
C ILE A 508 7.85 22.55 33.76
N GLY A 509 8.75 22.97 32.88
CA GLY A 509 10.18 22.70 33.06
C GLY A 509 11.08 23.53 32.14
N THR A 510 12.37 23.21 32.21
CA THR A 510 13.42 23.84 31.41
C THR A 510 14.56 22.85 31.23
N ILE A 511 15.12 22.80 30.03
CA ILE A 511 16.39 22.16 29.74
C ILE A 511 17.44 23.26 29.51
N THR A 512 18.53 23.23 30.27
CA THR A 512 19.67 24.12 30.05
C THR A 512 20.58 23.48 28.97
N VAL A 513 20.70 24.17 27.85
CA VAL A 513 21.45 23.67 26.70
C VAL A 513 22.90 24.14 26.78
N SER A 514 23.85 23.24 26.82
CA SER A 514 25.28 23.53 26.86
C SER A 514 25.71 24.32 25.63
N ALA A 515 26.62 25.28 25.82
CA ALA A 515 27.17 26.08 24.72
C ALA A 515 27.86 25.13 23.69
N GLY A 516 27.48 25.25 22.42
CA GLY A 516 28.06 24.45 21.35
C GLY A 516 27.21 24.41 20.10
N SER A 517 27.87 24.13 18.98
CA SER A 517 27.21 24.03 17.67
C SER A 517 26.76 22.60 17.30
N THR A 518 27.08 21.60 18.13
CA THR A 518 26.70 20.21 17.90
C THR A 518 25.32 19.95 18.49
N MET A 519 24.47 19.28 17.72
CA MET A 519 23.18 18.81 18.21
C MET A 519 23.38 17.68 19.21
N THR A 520 22.92 17.89 20.44
CA THR A 520 23.04 16.96 21.58
C THR A 520 21.67 16.58 22.09
N GLU A 521 21.51 15.34 22.50
CA GLU A 521 20.26 14.85 23.08
C GLU A 521 20.16 15.22 24.56
N TYR A 522 19.00 15.68 24.93
CA TYR A 522 18.64 16.08 26.30
C TYR A 522 17.32 15.41 26.68
N GLU A 523 17.22 15.06 27.93
CA GLU A 523 15.98 14.56 28.53
C GLU A 523 15.67 15.33 29.80
N TRP A 524 14.41 15.71 29.95
CA TRP A 524 13.84 16.24 31.19
C TRP A 524 12.80 15.25 31.69
N THR A 525 12.90 14.86 32.95
CA THR A 525 11.95 13.97 33.61
C THR A 525 10.99 14.78 34.48
N ASN A 526 9.70 14.51 34.40
CA ASN A 526 8.70 15.17 35.21
C ASN A 526 8.77 14.70 36.67
N THR A 527 8.92 15.65 37.59
CA THR A 527 8.88 15.41 39.02
C THR A 527 7.71 16.13 39.69
N LYS A 528 6.80 16.72 38.90
CA LYS A 528 5.67 17.52 39.42
C LYS A 528 4.37 16.75 39.25
N SER A 529 3.45 16.93 40.17
CA SER A 529 2.06 16.49 39.98
C SER A 529 1.35 17.51 39.10
N LEU A 530 1.14 17.13 37.84
CA LEU A 530 0.41 17.91 36.85
C LEU A 530 -0.96 17.25 36.62
N SER A 531 -1.95 17.99 36.12
CA SER A 531 -3.28 17.47 35.85
C SER A 531 -3.96 18.24 34.72
N GLY A 532 -4.93 17.58 34.09
CA GLY A 532 -5.73 18.14 33.03
C GLY A 532 -5.03 18.10 31.66
N LYS A 533 -5.78 18.43 30.62
CA LYS A 533 -5.29 18.48 29.25
C LYS A 533 -4.87 19.88 28.85
N SER A 534 -3.73 20.02 28.20
CA SER A 534 -3.22 21.30 27.69
C SER A 534 -2.23 21.12 26.55
N ARG A 535 -2.05 22.17 25.76
CA ARG A 535 -0.94 22.26 24.81
C ARG A 535 0.32 22.71 25.54
N ILE A 536 1.46 22.13 25.20
CA ILE A 536 2.76 22.51 25.74
C ILE A 536 3.45 23.47 24.76
N THR A 537 3.78 24.67 25.22
CA THR A 537 4.50 25.68 24.43
C THR A 537 5.98 25.64 24.79
N PHE A 538 6.84 25.46 23.79
CA PHE A 538 8.29 25.49 23.94
C PHE A 538 8.84 26.82 23.43
N THR A 539 9.71 27.42 24.23
CA THR A 539 10.34 28.71 23.97
C THR A 539 11.81 28.70 24.39
N CYS A 540 12.59 29.65 23.92
CA CYS A 540 13.92 29.92 24.43
C CYS A 540 13.90 31.16 25.36
N SER A 541 14.18 30.97 26.64
CA SER A 541 14.06 32.05 27.63
C SER A 541 15.08 33.17 27.49
N ASN A 542 16.25 32.90 26.91
CA ASN A 542 17.37 33.83 26.72
C ASN A 542 17.61 34.22 25.27
N ALA A 543 16.57 34.08 24.42
CA ALA A 543 16.69 34.30 22.99
C ALA A 543 16.86 35.80 22.66
N GLY A 544 17.80 36.09 21.75
CA GLY A 544 17.91 37.34 21.01
C GLY A 544 17.55 37.15 19.54
N SER A 545 17.53 38.25 18.76
CA SER A 545 17.29 38.16 17.32
C SER A 545 18.39 37.31 16.65
N GLY A 546 18.01 36.17 16.05
CA GLY A 546 18.93 35.21 15.42
C GLY A 546 19.81 34.42 16.42
N LYS A 547 19.51 34.49 17.70
CA LYS A 547 20.22 33.77 18.76
C LYS A 547 19.19 33.05 19.66
N GLY A 548 19.44 31.80 19.96
CA GLY A 548 18.53 30.97 20.73
C GLY A 548 18.89 29.49 20.67
N VAL A 549 17.90 28.64 20.90
CA VAL A 549 18.06 27.19 20.85
C VAL A 549 17.61 26.64 19.51
N GLY A 550 18.51 25.93 18.84
CA GLY A 550 18.17 25.12 17.68
C GLY A 550 17.72 23.73 18.11
N PHE A 551 16.64 23.20 17.51
CA PHE A 551 16.15 21.84 17.75
C PHE A 551 15.95 21.07 16.43
N SER A 552 16.23 19.77 16.45
CA SER A 552 15.95 18.89 15.31
C SER A 552 14.75 17.99 15.56
N TYR A 553 14.48 17.62 16.81
CA TYR A 553 13.22 17.01 17.23
C TYR A 553 12.89 17.37 18.68
N VAL A 554 11.62 17.26 19.03
CA VAL A 554 11.08 17.32 20.38
C VAL A 554 10.07 16.20 20.54
N THR A 555 10.25 15.37 21.57
CA THR A 555 9.34 14.27 21.91
C THR A 555 8.78 14.49 23.31
N ILE A 556 7.47 14.46 23.44
CA ILE A 556 6.74 14.47 24.71
C ILE A 556 6.30 13.05 24.99
N ASN A 557 6.73 12.48 26.11
CA ASN A 557 6.30 11.18 26.59
C ASN A 557 5.32 11.36 27.75
N ALA A 558 4.09 10.90 27.55
CA ALA A 558 3.07 10.85 28.58
C ALA A 558 2.80 9.38 28.91
N THR A 559 3.11 8.94 30.12
CA THR A 559 2.71 7.62 30.61
C THR A 559 1.26 7.70 31.02
N GLY A 560 0.39 7.21 30.17
CA GLY A 560 -0.97 6.84 30.57
C GLY A 560 -0.94 5.60 31.48
N SER A 561 -2.04 5.33 32.15
CA SER A 561 -2.25 4.05 32.87
C SER A 561 -2.24 2.83 31.92
N GLY A 562 -2.00 3.02 30.62
CA GLY A 562 -2.23 2.06 29.57
C GLY A 562 -3.73 1.94 29.25
N ILE A 563 -4.11 1.77 27.98
CA ILE A 563 -5.48 1.37 27.70
C ILE A 563 -5.62 -0.08 28.15
N ALA A 564 -6.38 -0.30 29.22
CA ALA A 564 -6.91 -1.61 29.50
C ALA A 564 -8.14 -1.80 28.62
N TYR A 565 -8.03 -2.68 27.65
CA TYR A 565 -9.18 -3.12 26.87
C TYR A 565 -9.93 -4.19 27.68
N ASP A 566 -11.22 -4.03 27.81
CA ASP A 566 -12.06 -4.91 28.63
C ASP A 566 -13.20 -5.58 27.86
N ARG A 567 -13.34 -5.25 26.56
CA ARG A 567 -14.38 -5.82 25.71
C ARG A 567 -13.83 -6.00 24.29
N PHE A 568 -13.79 -7.25 23.83
CA PHE A 568 -13.29 -7.64 22.52
C PHE A 568 -14.41 -8.22 21.69
N ILE A 569 -14.52 -7.82 20.42
CA ILE A 569 -15.53 -8.27 19.46
C ILE A 569 -14.90 -8.57 18.10
N THR A 570 -15.47 -9.54 17.37
CA THR A 570 -15.17 -9.79 15.95
C THR A 570 -16.36 -9.48 15.04
N SER A 571 -17.55 -9.31 15.61
CA SER A 571 -18.73 -8.88 14.87
C SER A 571 -19.53 -7.92 15.73
N CYS A 572 -20.14 -6.94 15.10
CA CYS A 572 -21.23 -6.21 15.72
C CYS A 572 -22.47 -7.08 15.62
N GLN A 573 -22.52 -8.13 16.36
CA GLN A 573 -23.87 -8.60 16.67
C GLN A 573 -24.59 -7.43 17.32
N SER A 574 -25.69 -7.01 16.71
CA SER A 574 -26.67 -6.31 17.50
C SER A 574 -26.91 -7.21 18.70
N THR A 575 -26.41 -6.81 19.87
CA THR A 575 -26.91 -7.30 21.14
C THR A 575 -28.35 -6.81 21.25
N THR A 576 -29.16 -7.30 20.37
CA THR A 576 -30.56 -7.47 20.70
C THR A 576 -30.62 -8.71 21.60
N GLU A 577 -30.07 -8.62 22.80
CA GLU A 577 -30.92 -9.08 23.88
C GLU A 577 -32.22 -8.37 23.63
N ILE A 578 -33.20 -9.11 23.12
CA ILE A 578 -34.56 -8.63 23.07
C ILE A 578 -34.94 -8.58 24.55
N VAL A 579 -34.64 -7.44 25.19
CA VAL A 579 -35.20 -7.11 26.47
C VAL A 579 -36.69 -6.95 26.16
N LEU A 580 -37.40 -8.05 26.36
CA LEU A 580 -38.85 -8.02 26.28
C LEU A 580 -39.31 -6.94 27.27
N PRO A 581 -39.97 -5.87 26.82
CA PRO A 581 -40.48 -4.89 27.75
C PRO A 581 -41.30 -5.65 28.78
N SER A 582 -41.04 -5.43 30.08
CA SER A 582 -41.84 -5.97 31.16
C SER A 582 -43.23 -5.34 30.99
N LEU A 583 -44.12 -6.03 30.29
CA LEU A 583 -45.48 -5.64 30.17
C LEU A 583 -46.13 -5.89 31.53
N GLN A 584 -46.09 -4.87 32.40
CA GLN A 584 -46.98 -4.81 33.56
C GLN A 584 -48.37 -4.55 33.08
N GLY A 585 -49.20 -5.59 33.01
CA GLY A 585 -50.63 -5.48 32.70
C GLY A 585 -51.08 -6.56 31.73
N GLU A 586 -51.96 -7.41 32.21
CA GLU A 586 -52.68 -8.50 31.59
C GLU A 586 -52.90 -8.38 30.08
N THR A 587 -52.12 -9.14 29.30
CA THR A 587 -52.50 -9.51 27.93
C THR A 587 -52.37 -11.01 27.77
N GLU A 588 -53.18 -11.77 28.47
CA GLU A 588 -53.32 -13.18 28.17
C GLU A 588 -53.81 -13.39 26.74
N GLY A 589 -52.87 -13.94 25.89
CA GLY A 589 -53.23 -14.56 24.62
C GLY A 589 -53.35 -13.67 23.38
N ARG A 590 -53.02 -12.36 23.39
CA ARG A 590 -53.04 -11.55 22.17
C ARG A 590 -51.60 -11.39 21.61
N PRO A 591 -51.40 -11.62 20.28
CA PRO A 591 -50.12 -11.37 19.67
C PRO A 591 -49.77 -9.88 19.67
N VAL A 592 -48.57 -9.54 20.14
CA VAL A 592 -48.05 -8.17 20.15
C VAL A 592 -46.99 -8.06 19.07
N LYS A 593 -47.08 -7.05 18.22
CA LYS A 593 -46.09 -6.77 17.18
C LYS A 593 -44.96 -5.92 17.75
N LEU A 594 -43.73 -6.45 17.67
CA LEU A 594 -42.53 -5.76 18.13
C LEU A 594 -41.68 -5.39 16.92
N LEU A 595 -41.08 -4.19 16.93
CA LEU A 595 -40.08 -3.76 15.96
C LEU A 595 -38.72 -3.76 16.69
N VAL A 596 -37.81 -4.66 16.29
CA VAL A 596 -36.50 -4.83 16.91
C VAL A 596 -35.45 -4.81 15.81
N GLY A 597 -34.48 -3.92 15.88
CA GLY A 597 -33.43 -3.82 14.86
C GLY A 597 -33.91 -3.58 13.43
N GLY A 598 -35.08 -2.89 13.26
CA GLY A 598 -35.70 -2.69 11.95
C GLY A 598 -36.50 -3.89 11.42
N GLN A 599 -36.51 -5.02 12.14
CA GLN A 599 -37.32 -6.20 11.80
C GLN A 599 -38.57 -6.32 12.69
N ILE A 600 -39.66 -6.86 12.09
CA ILE A 600 -40.89 -7.03 12.79
C ILE A 600 -41.01 -8.47 13.32
N TYR A 601 -41.29 -8.57 14.62
CA TYR A 601 -41.54 -9.83 15.31
C TYR A 601 -42.95 -9.84 15.93
N ILE A 602 -43.43 -11.05 16.20
CA ILE A 602 -44.71 -11.27 16.87
C ILE A 602 -44.43 -11.96 18.19
N LEU A 603 -44.77 -11.31 19.30
CA LEU A 603 -44.70 -11.88 20.64
C LEU A 603 -46.08 -12.49 20.96
N LEU A 604 -46.10 -13.77 21.30
CA LEU A 604 -47.29 -14.50 21.74
C LEU A 604 -46.98 -15.17 23.08
N GLY A 605 -47.48 -14.59 24.17
CA GLY A 605 -47.04 -14.97 25.52
C GLY A 605 -45.55 -14.67 25.73
N GLU A 606 -44.78 -15.63 26.12
CA GLU A 606 -43.32 -15.53 26.28
C GLU A 606 -42.55 -15.99 25.03
N GLN A 607 -43.21 -16.27 23.93
CA GLN A 607 -42.60 -16.79 22.70
C GLN A 607 -42.55 -15.72 21.62
N LEU A 608 -41.38 -15.58 21.00
CA LEU A 608 -41.15 -14.64 19.91
C LEU A 608 -41.07 -15.37 18.56
N PHE A 609 -41.79 -14.85 17.56
CA PHE A 609 -41.82 -15.41 16.21
C PHE A 609 -41.42 -14.35 15.18
N ASN A 610 -40.75 -14.75 14.09
CA ASN A 610 -40.57 -13.91 12.91
C ASN A 610 -41.85 -13.84 12.06
N LEU A 611 -41.86 -13.01 11.02
CA LEU A 611 -43.01 -12.87 10.12
C LEU A 611 -43.34 -14.16 9.33
N GLN A 612 -42.42 -15.10 9.25
CA GLN A 612 -42.60 -16.43 8.65
C GLN A 612 -43.21 -17.45 9.62
N GLY A 613 -43.49 -17.04 10.86
CA GLY A 613 -44.04 -17.89 11.90
C GLY A 613 -43.02 -18.85 12.55
N GLN A 614 -41.73 -18.63 12.33
CA GLN A 614 -40.68 -19.40 12.98
C GLN A 614 -40.40 -18.80 14.36
N ARG A 615 -40.29 -19.67 15.37
CA ARG A 615 -39.94 -19.26 16.73
C ARG A 615 -38.49 -18.81 16.76
N VAL A 616 -38.24 -17.61 17.29
CA VAL A 616 -36.90 -17.01 17.37
C VAL A 616 -36.38 -17.06 18.81
N LYS A 617 -37.27 -17.04 19.82
CA LYS A 617 -36.98 -17.18 21.25
C LYS A 617 -38.17 -17.80 21.97
#